data_5ccc938f0b775340ab8785513e643113
#
_entry.id   5ccc938f0b775340ab8785513e643113
#
_cell.length_a   1.000
_cell.length_b   1.000
_cell.length_c   1.000
_cell.angle_alpha   90.00
_cell.angle_beta   90.00
_cell.angle_gamma   90.00
#
_symmetry.space_group_name_H-M   'P 1'
#
loop_
_entity.id
_entity.type
_entity.pdbx_description
1 polymer ?
#
loop_
_entity_poly.entity_id
_entity_poly.type
_entity_poly.pdbx_seq_one_letter_code
_entity_poly.pdbx_strand_id
1 'polypeptide(L)'
;MIRNVVLSSVALLALAACNAPETARTPEAEAPASAPAAPTAAADVLTPQGYGTLRIGMTQAEVDAAVGSPPANAADAEPAECRQYQPPRGPKGVLVMLEKGVLTRLTAIKGSDVKTENGIGVGSDGEQVKALYGSAAEVTPHKYQDAPAAYVTVWPSRRDLLNTHVMDAAARGLRFEIGQDGKVAFIHAGGPSIQYVEGCS
;
A
#
# COMPACT_ATOMS: atom_id res chain seq x y z
N MET A 1 -2.98 -65.53 -21.29
CA MET A 1 -4.05 -66.32 -21.97
C MET A 1 -5.10 -65.37 -22.49
N ILE A 2 -5.39 -65.48 -23.82
CA ILE A 2 -6.57 -65.00 -24.57
C ILE A 2 -6.66 -63.46 -24.68
N ARG A 3 -6.15 -62.78 -25.68
CA ARG A 3 -6.46 -62.64 -27.15
C ARG A 3 -7.96 -62.63 -27.42
N ASN A 4 -8.48 -61.44 -27.78
CA ASN A 4 -9.47 -61.39 -28.87
C ASN A 4 -9.33 -60.09 -29.64
N VAL A 5 -9.04 -60.27 -30.91
CA VAL A 5 -9.07 -59.33 -32.04
C VAL A 5 -10.46 -59.39 -32.63
N VAL A 6 -11.09 -58.24 -32.91
CA VAL A 6 -12.15 -58.19 -33.92
C VAL A 6 -11.91 -57.01 -34.84
N LEU A 7 -11.84 -57.35 -36.10
CA LEU A 7 -11.67 -56.52 -37.29
C LEU A 7 -12.99 -55.81 -37.68
N SER A 8 -12.78 -54.74 -38.44
CA SER A 8 -13.49 -54.31 -39.67
C SER A 8 -14.84 -53.60 -39.52
N SER A 9 -14.93 -52.35 -39.98
CA SER A 9 -15.56 -52.14 -41.32
C SER A 9 -15.35 -50.69 -41.77
N VAL A 10 -14.81 -50.56 -42.95
CA VAL A 10 -14.70 -49.41 -43.83
C VAL A 10 -16.07 -49.05 -44.38
N ALA A 11 -16.50 -47.81 -44.32
CA ALA A 11 -17.55 -47.28 -45.18
C ALA A 11 -17.07 -45.91 -45.72
N LEU A 12 -16.67 -45.96 -46.99
CA LEU A 12 -16.55 -44.78 -47.86
C LEU A 12 -17.95 -44.29 -48.21
N LEU A 13 -18.20 -42.99 -48.02
CA LEU A 13 -19.23 -42.30 -48.79
C LEU A 13 -18.69 -40.91 -49.20
N ALA A 14 -18.89 -40.70 -50.53
CA ALA A 14 -18.32 -39.60 -51.31
C ALA A 14 -19.06 -38.29 -51.17
N LEU A 15 -18.29 -37.24 -51.39
CA LEU A 15 -18.54 -35.90 -51.97
C LEU A 15 -19.95 -35.32 -51.97
N ALA A 16 -20.02 -34.11 -51.35
CA ALA A 16 -20.72 -32.98 -51.98
C ALA A 16 -19.94 -31.71 -51.62
N ALA A 17 -19.26 -31.14 -52.61
CA ALA A 17 -18.68 -29.80 -52.55
C ALA A 17 -19.80 -28.77 -52.64
N CYS A 18 -20.00 -27.98 -51.59
CA CYS A 18 -20.70 -26.71 -51.67
C CYS A 18 -19.69 -25.61 -51.44
N ASN A 19 -19.31 -24.95 -52.55
CA ASN A 19 -18.59 -23.68 -52.50
C ASN A 19 -19.51 -22.61 -51.90
N ALA A 20 -19.23 -22.19 -50.68
CA ALA A 20 -19.76 -20.94 -50.12
C ALA A 20 -18.68 -19.85 -50.22
N PRO A 21 -18.98 -18.62 -50.60
CA PRO A 21 -17.96 -17.58 -50.72
C PRO A 21 -17.40 -17.24 -49.32
N GLU A 22 -16.09 -17.30 -49.26
CA GLU A 22 -15.28 -16.87 -48.12
C GLU A 22 -15.50 -15.37 -47.92
N THR A 23 -16.36 -14.99 -46.98
CA THR A 23 -16.45 -13.65 -46.50
C THR A 23 -15.16 -13.34 -45.75
N ALA A 24 -14.33 -12.51 -46.36
CA ALA A 24 -13.15 -11.96 -45.76
C ALA A 24 -13.50 -11.40 -44.37
N ARG A 25 -13.04 -12.06 -43.30
CA ARG A 25 -13.04 -11.48 -41.95
C ARG A 25 -12.07 -10.31 -41.98
N THR A 26 -12.61 -9.11 -41.96
CA THR A 26 -11.88 -7.90 -41.59
C THR A 26 -11.20 -8.17 -40.25
N PRO A 27 -9.88 -7.91 -40.11
CA PRO A 27 -9.25 -7.97 -38.80
C PRO A 27 -9.97 -6.98 -37.90
N GLU A 28 -10.63 -7.48 -36.87
CA GLU A 28 -11.13 -6.66 -35.74
C GLU A 28 -9.94 -5.93 -35.17
N ALA A 29 -9.95 -4.62 -35.32
CA ALA A 29 -8.92 -3.75 -34.76
C ALA A 29 -8.93 -3.96 -33.25
N GLU A 30 -7.88 -4.58 -32.74
CA GLU A 30 -7.59 -4.72 -31.33
C GLU A 30 -7.63 -3.32 -30.73
N ALA A 31 -8.63 -3.07 -29.89
CA ALA A 31 -8.78 -1.80 -29.19
C ALA A 31 -7.48 -1.52 -28.43
N PRO A 32 -6.91 -0.32 -28.51
CA PRO A 32 -5.70 -0.02 -27.79
C PRO A 32 -5.93 -0.25 -26.30
N ALA A 33 -5.12 -1.11 -25.71
CA ALA A 33 -5.09 -1.33 -24.27
C ALA A 33 -5.08 0.04 -23.58
N SER A 34 -6.08 0.29 -22.76
CA SER A 34 -6.21 1.55 -22.00
C SER A 34 -4.89 1.78 -21.27
N ALA A 35 -4.18 2.83 -21.64
CA ALA A 35 -3.03 3.28 -20.88
C ALA A 35 -3.44 3.44 -19.40
N PRO A 36 -2.57 3.10 -18.44
CA PRO A 36 -2.84 3.33 -17.03
C PRO A 36 -3.24 4.80 -16.85
N ALA A 37 -4.40 5.04 -16.24
CA ALA A 37 -4.86 6.38 -15.96
C ALA A 37 -3.74 7.13 -15.23
N ALA A 38 -3.35 8.29 -15.75
CA ALA A 38 -2.41 9.17 -15.07
C ALA A 38 -2.92 9.41 -13.64
N PRO A 39 -2.05 9.35 -12.61
CA PRO A 39 -2.48 9.55 -11.24
C PRO A 39 -3.14 10.93 -11.14
N THR A 40 -4.42 10.94 -10.80
CA THR A 40 -5.16 12.15 -10.42
C THR A 40 -4.29 12.89 -9.39
N ALA A 41 -4.11 14.19 -9.54
CA ALA A 41 -3.35 15.02 -8.60
C ALA A 41 -3.82 14.66 -7.18
N ALA A 42 -2.92 14.05 -6.42
CA ALA A 42 -3.27 13.54 -5.10
C ALA A 42 -3.53 14.73 -4.18
N ALA A 43 -4.67 14.74 -3.53
CA ALA A 43 -4.98 15.70 -2.49
C ALA A 43 -3.85 15.70 -1.43
N ASP A 44 -3.57 16.87 -0.84
CA ASP A 44 -2.58 17.03 0.25
C ASP A 44 -3.11 16.43 1.57
N VAL A 45 -3.55 15.18 1.51
CA VAL A 45 -4.04 14.39 2.64
C VAL A 45 -3.26 13.10 2.76
N LEU A 46 -3.03 12.67 3.99
CA LEU A 46 -2.38 11.41 4.30
C LEU A 46 -3.39 10.27 4.22
N THR A 47 -3.13 9.33 3.32
CA THR A 47 -3.94 8.14 3.11
C THR A 47 -3.10 6.89 3.35
N PRO A 48 -3.71 5.71 3.53
CA PRO A 48 -2.95 4.45 3.58
C PRO A 48 -2.06 4.21 2.37
N GLN A 49 -2.38 4.81 1.22
CA GLN A 49 -1.65 4.66 -0.05
C GLN A 49 -0.51 5.67 -0.22
N GLY A 50 -0.50 6.77 0.55
CA GLY A 50 0.54 7.79 0.41
C GLY A 50 0.09 9.21 0.75
N TYR A 51 0.88 10.19 0.32
CA TYR A 51 0.62 11.62 0.49
C TYR A 51 1.14 12.41 -0.71
N GLY A 52 0.37 13.33 -1.24
CA GLY A 52 0.78 14.15 -2.39
C GLY A 52 1.19 13.27 -3.58
N THR A 53 2.42 13.38 -4.03
CA THR A 53 2.99 12.54 -5.09
C THR A 53 3.57 11.22 -4.59
N LEU A 54 3.83 11.09 -3.29
CA LEU A 54 4.39 9.88 -2.70
C LEU A 54 3.36 8.76 -2.64
N ARG A 55 3.74 7.57 -3.12
CA ARG A 55 2.92 6.35 -3.08
C ARG A 55 3.70 5.21 -2.45
N ILE A 56 3.07 4.51 -1.53
CA ILE A 56 3.62 3.28 -0.96
C ILE A 56 3.87 2.27 -2.09
N GLY A 57 5.08 1.73 -2.13
CA GLY A 57 5.56 0.86 -3.22
C GLY A 57 6.50 1.56 -4.22
N MET A 58 6.65 2.88 -4.16
CA MET A 58 7.65 3.59 -4.97
C MET A 58 9.06 3.11 -4.66
N THR A 59 9.88 3.02 -5.68
CA THR A 59 11.33 2.81 -5.54
C THR A 59 12.01 4.04 -4.96
N GLN A 60 13.20 3.88 -4.40
CA GLN A 60 14.00 5.02 -3.91
C GLN A 60 14.19 6.08 -5.00
N ALA A 61 14.49 5.68 -6.24
CA ALA A 61 14.69 6.63 -7.34
C ALA A 61 13.43 7.48 -7.61
N GLU A 62 12.24 6.90 -7.53
CA GLU A 62 10.97 7.62 -7.69
C GLU A 62 10.71 8.57 -6.51
N VAL A 63 11.02 8.14 -5.28
CA VAL A 63 10.94 9.00 -4.08
C VAL A 63 11.92 10.17 -4.21
N ASP A 64 13.17 9.91 -4.61
CA ASP A 64 14.20 10.93 -4.80
C ASP A 64 13.80 11.96 -5.86
N ALA A 65 13.21 11.50 -6.95
CA ALA A 65 12.68 12.38 -8.00
C ALA A 65 11.55 13.27 -7.47
N ALA A 66 10.65 12.71 -6.66
CA ALA A 66 9.50 13.43 -6.11
C ALA A 66 9.88 14.44 -5.02
N VAL A 67 10.68 14.02 -4.04
CA VAL A 67 10.91 14.81 -2.80
C VAL A 67 12.39 15.05 -2.46
N GLY A 68 13.31 14.64 -3.32
CA GLY A 68 14.76 14.79 -3.17
C GLY A 68 15.40 13.62 -2.43
N SER A 69 16.67 13.41 -2.75
CA SER A 69 17.49 12.35 -2.16
C SER A 69 17.70 12.56 -0.66
N PRO A 70 17.93 11.48 0.11
CA PRO A 70 18.25 11.60 1.52
C PRO A 70 19.49 12.48 1.74
N PRO A 71 19.55 13.22 2.87
CA PRO A 71 20.75 13.93 3.23
C PRO A 71 21.93 12.96 3.39
N ALA A 72 23.16 13.42 3.11
CA ALA A 72 24.35 12.58 3.11
C ALA A 72 24.55 11.79 4.42
N ASN A 73 24.27 12.42 5.57
CA ASN A 73 24.34 11.78 6.88
C ASN A 73 23.29 10.67 7.10
N ALA A 74 22.19 10.71 6.37
CA ALA A 74 21.18 9.65 6.39
C ALA A 74 21.45 8.57 5.34
N ALA A 75 22.27 8.91 4.29
CA ALA A 75 22.65 7.96 3.26
C ALA A 75 23.68 6.93 3.76
N ASP A 76 24.51 7.33 4.73
CA ASP A 76 25.59 6.48 5.30
C ASP A 76 25.12 5.62 6.48
N ALA A 77 23.91 5.86 6.99
CA ALA A 77 23.32 5.03 8.04
C ALA A 77 22.95 3.66 7.45
N GLU A 78 23.77 2.66 7.74
CA GLU A 78 23.46 1.25 7.47
C GLU A 78 22.16 0.81 8.18
N PRO A 79 21.41 -0.11 7.54
CA PRO A 79 21.76 -0.83 6.34
C PRO A 79 20.87 -0.46 5.16
N ALA A 80 21.29 -0.85 3.95
CA ALA A 80 20.48 -0.84 2.73
C ALA A 80 19.10 -1.55 2.87
N GLU A 81 18.89 -2.30 3.95
CA GLU A 81 17.67 -3.02 4.28
C GLU A 81 16.53 -2.11 4.78
N CYS A 82 16.85 -1.08 5.58
CA CYS A 82 15.85 -0.12 6.08
C CYS A 82 16.48 1.27 6.27
N ARG A 83 15.79 2.29 5.80
CA ARG A 83 16.19 3.68 5.93
C ARG A 83 15.00 4.56 6.20
N GLN A 84 15.10 5.44 7.21
CA GLN A 84 14.08 6.42 7.53
C GLN A 84 14.69 7.81 7.60
N TYR A 85 14.09 8.79 6.91
CA TYR A 85 14.58 10.17 6.88
C TYR A 85 13.49 11.17 6.54
N GLN A 86 13.73 12.45 6.84
CA GLN A 86 12.89 13.54 6.35
C GLN A 86 13.43 14.00 5.00
N PRO A 87 12.63 13.90 3.93
CA PRO A 87 13.07 14.30 2.60
C PRO A 87 13.21 15.83 2.49
N PRO A 88 14.21 16.34 1.73
CA PRO A 88 14.50 17.78 1.70
C PRO A 88 13.42 18.62 1.01
N ARG A 89 12.63 18.06 0.09
CA ARG A 89 11.53 18.72 -0.62
C ARG A 89 10.16 18.14 -0.27
N GLY A 90 10.10 17.31 0.76
CA GLY A 90 8.86 16.69 1.22
C GLY A 90 8.02 17.62 2.11
N PRO A 91 6.83 17.18 2.50
CA PRO A 91 6.01 17.89 3.46
C PRO A 91 6.73 18.00 4.80
N LYS A 92 6.64 19.17 5.42
CA LYS A 92 7.29 19.41 6.71
C LYS A 92 6.81 18.40 7.76
N GLY A 93 7.76 17.83 8.51
CA GLY A 93 7.45 16.90 9.60
C GLY A 93 6.88 15.56 9.08
N VAL A 94 7.21 15.15 7.86
CA VAL A 94 6.89 13.81 7.35
C VAL A 94 8.18 13.07 7.04
N LEU A 95 8.33 11.89 7.64
CA LEU A 95 9.41 10.96 7.35
C LEU A 95 8.97 9.97 6.28
N VAL A 96 9.90 9.63 5.39
CA VAL A 96 9.79 8.48 4.49
C VAL A 96 10.59 7.32 5.07
N MET A 97 10.07 6.10 4.94
CA MET A 97 10.75 4.88 5.33
C MET A 97 10.83 3.96 4.12
N LEU A 98 12.05 3.61 3.74
CA LEU A 98 12.33 2.65 2.68
C LEU A 98 12.87 1.35 3.27
N GLU A 99 12.29 0.25 2.86
CA GLU A 99 12.80 -1.09 3.13
C GLU A 99 13.21 -1.74 1.82
N LYS A 100 14.45 -2.18 1.72
CA LYS A 100 15.04 -2.76 0.50
C LYS A 100 14.85 -1.86 -0.74
N GLY A 101 14.97 -0.55 -0.52
CA GLY A 101 14.82 0.46 -1.58
C GLY A 101 13.38 0.74 -2.02
N VAL A 102 12.37 0.29 -1.28
CA VAL A 102 10.94 0.53 -1.56
C VAL A 102 10.31 1.33 -0.44
N LEU A 103 9.51 2.34 -0.78
CA LEU A 103 8.75 3.14 0.19
C LEU A 103 7.64 2.28 0.82
N THR A 104 7.76 2.00 2.11
CA THR A 104 6.82 1.17 2.86
C THR A 104 5.99 1.92 3.88
N ARG A 105 6.50 3.08 4.36
CA ARG A 105 5.80 3.89 5.38
C ARG A 105 6.08 5.38 5.21
N LEU A 106 5.06 6.18 5.41
CA LEU A 106 5.15 7.61 5.70
C LEU A 106 4.78 7.84 7.17
N THR A 107 5.49 8.74 7.84
CA THR A 107 5.21 9.07 9.24
C THR A 107 5.11 10.57 9.43
N ALA A 108 3.93 11.06 9.79
CA ALA A 108 3.77 12.44 10.26
C ALA A 108 4.22 12.53 11.73
N ILE A 109 5.13 13.47 12.00
CA ILE A 109 5.73 13.70 13.32
C ILE A 109 5.36 15.08 13.85
N LYS A 110 5.75 15.39 15.08
CA LYS A 110 5.54 16.71 15.69
C LYS A 110 5.99 17.86 14.78
N GLY A 111 5.12 18.84 14.60
CA GLY A 111 5.34 19.99 13.71
C GLY A 111 4.90 19.78 12.27
N SER A 112 4.30 18.60 11.95
CA SER A 112 3.64 18.37 10.68
C SER A 112 2.24 19.00 10.67
N ASP A 113 1.90 19.66 9.55
CA ASP A 113 0.55 20.16 9.28
C ASP A 113 -0.30 19.18 8.48
N VAL A 114 0.28 18.00 8.15
CA VAL A 114 -0.38 16.95 7.36
C VAL A 114 -1.53 16.35 8.16
N LYS A 115 -2.67 16.15 7.47
CA LYS A 115 -3.87 15.53 8.04
C LYS A 115 -4.34 14.37 7.19
N THR A 116 -5.04 13.44 7.81
CA THR A 116 -5.79 12.40 7.11
C THR A 116 -7.04 12.97 6.44
N GLU A 117 -7.69 12.18 5.57
CA GLU A 117 -8.97 12.55 4.93
C GLU A 117 -10.05 12.96 5.94
N ASN A 118 -10.00 12.41 7.14
CA ASN A 118 -10.92 12.73 8.23
C ASN A 118 -10.46 13.92 9.12
N GLY A 119 -9.44 14.65 8.67
CA GLY A 119 -8.94 15.83 9.37
C GLY A 119 -8.07 15.55 10.60
N ILE A 120 -7.75 14.29 10.90
CA ILE A 120 -6.87 13.92 12.01
C ILE A 120 -5.43 14.25 11.64
N GLY A 121 -4.76 14.99 12.50
CA GLY A 121 -3.34 15.35 12.41
C GLY A 121 -2.60 15.07 13.72
N VAL A 122 -1.29 15.28 13.73
CA VAL A 122 -0.50 15.27 14.97
C VAL A 122 -1.05 16.34 15.92
N GLY A 123 -1.23 15.99 17.20
CA GLY A 123 -1.87 16.83 18.21
C GLY A 123 -3.40 16.69 18.31
N SER A 124 -4.04 15.97 17.40
CA SER A 124 -5.47 15.63 17.52
C SER A 124 -5.75 14.80 18.77
N ASP A 125 -6.97 14.86 19.26
CA ASP A 125 -7.41 14.09 20.43
C ASP A 125 -7.47 12.58 20.12
N GLY A 126 -6.86 11.75 20.97
CA GLY A 126 -6.84 10.30 20.80
C GLY A 126 -8.22 9.65 20.94
N GLU A 127 -9.10 10.20 21.80
CA GLU A 127 -10.47 9.71 21.94
C GLU A 127 -11.29 10.04 20.69
N GLN A 128 -11.03 11.17 20.03
CA GLN A 128 -11.64 11.48 18.73
C GLN A 128 -11.24 10.45 17.68
N VAL A 129 -9.98 10.02 17.65
CA VAL A 129 -9.53 8.96 16.72
C VAL A 129 -10.25 7.64 16.99
N LYS A 130 -10.31 7.23 18.27
CA LYS A 130 -11.01 6.00 18.69
C LYS A 130 -12.50 6.04 18.33
N ALA A 131 -13.17 7.17 18.59
CA ALA A 131 -14.57 7.34 18.25
C ALA A 131 -14.84 7.33 16.74
N LEU A 132 -13.96 7.95 15.95
CA LEU A 132 -14.08 8.01 14.48
C LEU A 132 -14.04 6.63 13.83
N TYR A 133 -13.12 5.78 14.24
CA TYR A 133 -12.93 4.48 13.63
C TYR A 133 -13.71 3.34 14.32
N GLY A 134 -14.04 3.51 15.61
CA GLY A 134 -14.84 2.55 16.38
C GLY A 134 -14.35 1.11 16.19
N SER A 135 -15.26 0.21 15.85
CA SER A 135 -14.95 -1.21 15.63
C SER A 135 -14.14 -1.51 14.36
N ALA A 136 -13.83 -0.50 13.55
CA ALA A 136 -12.93 -0.65 12.40
C ALA A 136 -11.46 -0.50 12.79
N ALA A 137 -11.17 -0.07 14.01
CA ALA A 137 -9.83 0.08 14.54
C ALA A 137 -9.50 -1.01 15.56
N GLU A 138 -8.25 -1.44 15.54
CA GLU A 138 -7.63 -2.16 16.64
C GLU A 138 -6.96 -1.17 17.59
N VAL A 139 -7.29 -1.24 18.87
CA VAL A 139 -6.66 -0.41 19.91
C VAL A 139 -5.80 -1.30 20.79
N THR A 140 -4.50 -1.03 20.82
CA THR A 140 -3.55 -1.79 21.65
C THR A 140 -2.79 -0.87 22.60
N PRO A 141 -2.36 -1.36 23.78
CA PRO A 141 -1.53 -0.58 24.70
C PRO A 141 -0.24 -0.10 24.03
N HIS A 142 0.23 1.09 24.41
CA HIS A 142 1.53 1.58 23.97
C HIS A 142 2.65 0.74 24.59
N LYS A 143 3.69 0.40 23.81
CA LYS A 143 4.75 -0.51 24.25
C LYS A 143 5.58 0.04 25.44
N TYR A 144 5.77 1.37 25.50
CA TYR A 144 6.68 2.03 26.43
C TYR A 144 6.03 3.03 27.36
N GLN A 145 4.74 3.29 27.23
CA GLN A 145 4.02 4.31 27.97
C GLN A 145 2.74 3.73 28.54
N ASP A 146 2.39 4.15 29.77
CA ASP A 146 1.14 3.77 30.40
C ASP A 146 -0.06 4.47 29.77
N ALA A 147 -1.25 3.97 30.05
CA ALA A 147 -2.50 4.62 29.63
C ALA A 147 -2.53 6.10 30.04
N PRO A 148 -3.10 6.98 29.20
CA PRO A 148 -3.94 6.73 28.03
C PRO A 148 -3.19 6.45 26.74
N ALA A 149 -1.84 6.34 26.78
CA ALA A 149 -1.04 6.06 25.59
C ALA A 149 -1.43 4.72 24.95
N ALA A 150 -1.58 4.73 23.64
CA ALA A 150 -2.10 3.57 22.89
C ALA A 150 -1.74 3.67 21.39
N TYR A 151 -1.84 2.56 20.72
CA TYR A 151 -1.86 2.54 19.26
C TYR A 151 -3.30 2.29 18.77
N VAL A 152 -3.73 3.05 17.78
CA VAL A 152 -4.99 2.87 17.07
C VAL A 152 -4.66 2.53 15.62
N THR A 153 -4.84 1.28 15.22
CA THR A 153 -4.49 0.78 13.89
C THR A 153 -5.74 0.49 13.09
N VAL A 154 -5.75 0.96 11.84
CA VAL A 154 -6.89 0.81 10.91
C VAL A 154 -6.39 0.26 9.59
N TRP A 155 -7.08 -0.81 9.11
CA TRP A 155 -6.88 -1.38 7.78
C TRP A 155 -8.19 -1.22 7.00
N PRO A 156 -8.42 -0.09 6.30
CA PRO A 156 -9.75 0.29 5.81
C PRO A 156 -10.47 -0.75 4.95
N SER A 157 -9.71 -1.47 4.12
CA SER A 157 -10.26 -2.48 3.20
C SER A 157 -10.14 -3.92 3.73
N ARG A 158 -9.61 -4.11 4.93
CA ARG A 158 -9.18 -5.42 5.44
C ARG A 158 -9.49 -5.60 6.93
N ARG A 159 -10.78 -5.68 7.27
CA ARG A 159 -11.22 -5.93 8.66
C ARG A 159 -10.78 -7.29 9.20
N ASP A 160 -10.48 -8.24 8.31
CA ASP A 160 -9.90 -9.55 8.63
C ASP A 160 -8.49 -9.46 9.24
N LEU A 161 -7.83 -8.30 9.10
CA LEU A 161 -6.49 -8.07 9.65
C LEU A 161 -6.49 -7.51 11.09
N LEU A 162 -7.64 -7.21 11.66
CA LEU A 162 -7.72 -6.75 13.06
C LEU A 162 -7.28 -7.88 14.02
N ASN A 163 -6.57 -7.48 15.08
CA ASN A 163 -6.02 -8.37 16.11
C ASN A 163 -5.02 -9.41 15.56
N THR A 164 -4.38 -9.12 14.42
CA THR A 164 -3.33 -9.95 13.84
C THR A 164 -2.09 -9.12 13.54
N HIS A 165 -0.90 -9.73 13.62
CA HIS A 165 0.29 -9.10 13.05
C HIS A 165 0.26 -9.26 11.53
N VAL A 166 0.10 -8.13 10.83
CA VAL A 166 -0.09 -8.12 9.38
C VAL A 166 1.25 -8.28 8.67
N MET A 167 1.35 -9.32 7.83
CA MET A 167 2.52 -9.61 6.99
C MET A 167 2.23 -9.42 5.49
N ASP A 168 0.97 -9.23 5.11
CA ASP A 168 0.55 -9.05 3.72
C ASP A 168 1.12 -7.74 3.16
N ALA A 169 2.08 -7.82 2.28
CA ALA A 169 2.72 -6.66 1.65
C ALA A 169 1.75 -5.76 0.85
N ALA A 170 0.58 -6.29 0.46
CA ALA A 170 -0.46 -5.52 -0.21
C ALA A 170 -1.37 -4.75 0.76
N ALA A 171 -1.35 -5.08 2.05
CA ALA A 171 -2.14 -4.35 3.06
C ALA A 171 -1.74 -2.88 3.10
N ARG A 172 -2.73 -2.01 3.28
CA ARG A 172 -2.56 -0.56 3.42
C ARG A 172 -3.37 -0.07 4.60
N GLY A 173 -2.72 0.64 5.51
CA GLY A 173 -3.35 1.07 6.75
C GLY A 173 -2.85 2.41 7.27
N LEU A 174 -3.49 2.84 8.33
CA LEU A 174 -3.09 3.96 9.18
C LEU A 174 -2.88 3.44 10.60
N ARG A 175 -1.85 3.93 11.28
CA ARG A 175 -1.66 3.74 12.71
C ARG A 175 -1.43 5.08 13.37
N PHE A 176 -2.24 5.38 14.36
CA PHE A 176 -2.12 6.56 15.20
C PHE A 176 -1.46 6.15 16.51
N GLU A 177 -0.34 6.76 16.84
CA GLU A 177 0.31 6.60 18.13
C GLU A 177 -0.17 7.71 19.05
N ILE A 178 -0.84 7.33 20.12
CA ILE A 178 -1.38 8.24 21.13
C ILE A 178 -0.37 8.31 22.29
N GLY A 179 0.07 9.51 22.65
CA GLY A 179 0.97 9.72 23.77
C GLY A 179 0.26 9.74 25.13
N GLN A 180 1.05 9.88 26.22
CA GLN A 180 0.53 9.99 27.59
C GLN A 180 -0.33 11.25 27.83
N ASP A 181 -0.20 12.26 26.97
CA ASP A 181 -1.06 13.46 26.99
C ASP A 181 -2.42 13.23 26.33
N GLY A 182 -2.70 12.00 25.87
CA GLY A 182 -3.91 11.63 25.17
C GLY A 182 -4.00 12.17 23.73
N LYS A 183 -2.92 12.74 23.20
CA LYS A 183 -2.88 13.32 21.85
C LYS A 183 -2.17 12.40 20.86
N VAL A 184 -2.49 12.55 19.59
CA VAL A 184 -1.77 11.88 18.48
C VAL A 184 -0.35 12.44 18.43
N ALA A 185 0.62 11.60 18.75
CA ALA A 185 2.05 11.92 18.69
C ALA A 185 2.61 11.67 17.28
N PHE A 186 2.19 10.56 16.65
CA PHE A 186 2.59 10.17 15.30
C PHE A 186 1.41 9.61 14.52
N ILE A 187 1.48 9.76 13.19
CA ILE A 187 0.58 9.05 12.25
C ILE A 187 1.43 8.32 11.25
N HIS A 188 1.32 6.99 11.24
CA HIS A 188 1.97 6.13 10.26
C HIS A 188 0.97 5.73 9.19
N ALA A 189 1.36 5.86 7.92
CA ALA A 189 0.57 5.45 6.76
C ALA A 189 1.38 4.52 5.87
N GLY A 190 0.81 3.42 5.43
CA GLY A 190 1.54 2.52 4.55
C GLY A 190 1.16 1.05 4.65
N GLY A 191 2.17 0.22 4.39
CA GLY A 191 2.10 -1.23 4.46
C GLY A 191 2.27 -1.79 5.89
N PRO A 192 2.63 -3.09 6.02
CA PRO A 192 2.84 -3.73 7.32
C PRO A 192 3.81 -3.01 8.26
N SER A 193 4.76 -2.27 7.72
CA SER A 193 5.75 -1.50 8.51
C SER A 193 5.15 -0.39 9.39
N ILE A 194 3.87 -0.04 9.21
CA ILE A 194 3.18 0.85 10.18
C ILE A 194 3.11 0.24 11.58
N GLN A 195 3.28 -1.07 11.71
CA GLN A 195 3.25 -1.79 13.00
C GLN A 195 4.59 -1.72 13.76
N TYR A 196 5.67 -1.32 13.10
CA TYR A 196 6.97 -1.20 13.76
C TYR A 196 6.95 -0.05 14.77
N VAL A 197 7.33 -0.37 16.00
CA VAL A 197 7.32 0.60 17.10
C VAL A 197 8.49 1.56 16.98
N GLU A 198 9.67 1.08 16.55
CA GLU A 198 10.92 1.85 16.57
C GLU A 198 11.42 2.25 15.16
N GLY A 199 10.63 2.02 14.13
CA GLY A 199 11.01 2.34 12.76
C GLY A 199 12.06 1.37 12.20
N CYS A 200 13.12 1.91 11.60
CA CYS A 200 14.30 1.16 11.18
C CYS A 200 15.26 1.00 12.37
N SER A 201 15.06 0.02 13.22
CA SER A 201 15.91 -0.31 14.37
C SER A 201 16.56 -1.67 14.21
#